data_b5360362838aa990f7114a8c1294c317
#
_entry.id   b5360362838aa990f7114a8c1294c317
#
_cell.length_a   1.000
_cell.length_b   1.000
_cell.length_c   1.000
_cell.angle_alpha   90.00
_cell.angle_beta   90.00
_cell.angle_gamma   90.00
#
_symmetry.space_group_name_H-M   'P 1'
#
loop_
_entity.id
_entity.type
_entity.pdbx_description
1 polymer ?
#
loop_
_entity_poly.entity_id
_entity_poly.type
_entity_poly.pdbx_seq_one_letter_code
_entity_poly.pdbx_strand_id
1 'polypeptide(L)'
;MSVPSATTEPVKTAFQHRQSAHCESGVISSLLHHEGIPLSEAMVFGLSASLSFAYIPLVKINEMPLIGYRMIPRWILKGMKSQLRLPLRFEKFKSSADGRQRLDELLDQGRPVGLQSSVFFLPYFPENMRFHFNAHNLIAYGREGNEYLISDPVFNAPTRCALADLQRARFVRGALAPKGLIYYIDGPVPKVDIVPLLCGAIKKNCFMMLHVPVPFVGCPGIRLLARRVLKLPAQKDLEYTHRFIGHIVRMQEEIGTGGAGFRFLYAAYLQECSVLLNNPRLQELSLELTAIGDEWREFALHAARMSKGREDLDLPLLHGLLNDLADKESTLYKKLKKAV
;
A
#
# COMPACT_ATOMS: atom_id res chain seq x y z
N MET A 1 -18.03 37.53 25.72
CA MET A 1 -18.94 37.09 24.67
C MET A 1 -18.56 35.68 24.28
N SER A 2 -19.28 34.68 24.79
CA SER A 2 -19.08 33.29 24.49
C SER A 2 -19.62 33.01 23.06
N VAL A 3 -18.75 32.56 22.18
CA VAL A 3 -19.13 32.07 20.86
C VAL A 3 -20.00 30.82 21.07
N PRO A 4 -21.20 30.73 20.51
CA PRO A 4 -22.02 29.55 20.65
C PRO A 4 -21.30 28.37 19.96
N SER A 5 -21.06 27.32 20.72
CA SER A 5 -20.67 26.01 20.20
C SER A 5 -21.80 25.54 19.30
N ALA A 6 -21.61 25.64 17.99
CA ALA A 6 -22.53 25.01 17.05
C ALA A 6 -22.42 23.49 17.26
N THR A 7 -23.40 22.94 17.98
CA THR A 7 -23.66 21.51 18.03
C THR A 7 -24.11 21.09 16.64
N THR A 8 -23.15 20.69 15.80
CA THR A 8 -23.44 20.10 14.50
C THR A 8 -24.14 18.76 14.74
N GLU A 9 -25.33 18.59 14.15
CA GLU A 9 -26.03 17.31 14.17
C GLU A 9 -25.12 16.18 13.70
N PRO A 10 -25.25 14.98 14.26
CA PRO A 10 -24.43 13.84 13.85
C PRO A 10 -24.76 13.48 12.40
N VAL A 11 -23.72 13.48 11.55
CA VAL A 11 -23.81 13.07 10.15
C VAL A 11 -23.13 11.72 10.02
N LYS A 12 -23.87 10.69 9.68
CA LYS A 12 -23.35 9.33 9.51
C LYS A 12 -23.85 8.72 8.21
N THR A 13 -22.94 8.46 7.31
CA THR A 13 -23.22 7.67 6.10
C THR A 13 -23.37 6.19 6.46
N ALA A 14 -24.27 5.48 5.81
CA ALA A 14 -24.41 4.03 5.92
C ALA A 14 -23.19 3.34 5.23
N PHE A 15 -22.04 3.44 5.87
CA PHE A 15 -20.77 2.90 5.38
C PHE A 15 -20.38 1.64 6.16
N GLN A 16 -20.03 0.57 5.43
CA GLN A 16 -19.56 -0.67 6.03
C GLN A 16 -18.03 -0.68 6.08
N HIS A 17 -17.47 -0.68 7.28
CA HIS A 17 -16.05 -0.86 7.49
C HIS A 17 -15.57 -2.24 7.02
N ARG A 18 -14.40 -2.30 6.41
CA ARG A 18 -13.73 -3.53 5.95
C ARG A 18 -12.26 -3.46 6.28
N GLN A 19 -11.77 -4.47 7.01
CA GLN A 19 -10.33 -4.62 7.24
C GLN A 19 -9.63 -5.08 5.95
N SER A 20 -8.42 -4.59 5.74
CA SER A 20 -7.58 -4.91 4.59
C SER A 20 -6.11 -4.92 4.99
N ALA A 21 -5.29 -5.60 4.22
CA ALA A 21 -3.85 -5.71 4.48
C ALA A 21 -3.09 -4.40 4.18
N HIS A 22 -3.56 -3.62 3.19
CA HIS A 22 -2.89 -2.41 2.75
C HIS A 22 -3.86 -1.22 2.66
N CYS A 23 -3.41 -0.05 3.12
CA CYS A 23 -4.26 1.12 3.27
C CYS A 23 -4.84 1.64 1.94
N GLU A 24 -4.04 1.77 0.86
CA GLU A 24 -4.50 2.35 -0.41
C GLU A 24 -5.46 1.41 -1.15
N SER A 25 -5.14 0.11 -1.25
CA SER A 25 -6.02 -0.88 -1.88
C SER A 25 -7.28 -1.13 -1.07
N GLY A 26 -7.17 -1.17 0.27
CA GLY A 26 -8.32 -1.34 1.15
C GLY A 26 -9.31 -0.18 1.09
N VAL A 27 -8.82 1.05 1.07
CA VAL A 27 -9.69 2.24 0.94
C VAL A 27 -10.45 2.23 -0.38
N ILE A 28 -9.79 2.03 -1.52
CA ILE A 28 -10.51 2.05 -2.80
C ILE A 28 -11.43 0.83 -2.95
N SER A 29 -11.06 -0.36 -2.46
CA SER A 29 -11.94 -1.52 -2.40
C SER A 29 -13.20 -1.21 -1.57
N SER A 30 -13.05 -0.59 -0.39
CA SER A 30 -14.17 -0.22 0.48
C SER A 30 -15.08 0.85 -0.13
N LEU A 31 -14.52 1.84 -0.82
CA LEU A 31 -15.31 2.85 -1.56
C LEU A 31 -16.09 2.19 -2.71
N LEU A 32 -15.49 1.25 -3.44
CA LEU A 32 -16.17 0.52 -4.51
C LEU A 32 -17.29 -0.36 -3.97
N HIS A 33 -17.08 -1.05 -2.84
CA HIS A 33 -18.14 -1.81 -2.18
C HIS A 33 -19.33 -0.93 -1.76
N HIS A 34 -19.05 0.29 -1.26
CA HIS A 34 -20.09 1.26 -0.93
C HIS A 34 -20.96 1.62 -2.15
N GLU A 35 -20.35 1.69 -3.32
CA GLU A 35 -21.02 1.95 -4.60
C GLU A 35 -21.62 0.67 -5.26
N GLY A 36 -21.68 -0.44 -4.54
CA GLY A 36 -22.24 -1.71 -5.04
C GLY A 36 -21.32 -2.49 -6.00
N ILE A 37 -20.03 -2.19 -6.03
CA ILE A 37 -19.03 -2.92 -6.83
C ILE A 37 -18.13 -3.73 -5.90
N PRO A 38 -18.41 -5.03 -5.68
CA PRO A 38 -17.75 -5.85 -4.68
C PRO A 38 -16.39 -6.39 -5.19
N LEU A 39 -15.41 -5.52 -5.46
CA LEU A 39 -14.06 -5.93 -5.78
C LEU A 39 -13.23 -6.12 -4.51
N SER A 40 -12.60 -7.28 -4.39
CA SER A 40 -11.68 -7.59 -3.32
C SER A 40 -10.46 -6.64 -3.31
N GLU A 41 -9.78 -6.55 -2.18
CA GLU A 41 -8.50 -5.83 -2.10
C GLU A 41 -7.47 -6.41 -3.08
N ALA A 42 -7.39 -7.74 -3.21
CA ALA A 42 -6.50 -8.43 -4.13
C ALA A 42 -6.79 -8.08 -5.59
N MET A 43 -8.08 -8.08 -5.97
CA MET A 43 -8.51 -7.68 -7.31
C MET A 43 -8.12 -6.23 -7.63
N VAL A 44 -8.38 -5.31 -6.71
CA VAL A 44 -7.99 -3.89 -6.83
C VAL A 44 -6.49 -3.73 -7.01
N PHE A 45 -5.70 -4.42 -6.19
CA PHE A 45 -4.23 -4.37 -6.24
C PHE A 45 -3.69 -4.91 -7.56
N GLY A 46 -4.20 -6.06 -8.01
CA GLY A 46 -3.78 -6.72 -9.24
C GLY A 46 -4.18 -5.98 -10.50
N LEU A 47 -5.45 -5.56 -10.63
CA LEU A 47 -5.96 -4.78 -11.77
C LEU A 47 -5.20 -3.47 -11.97
N SER A 48 -4.77 -2.82 -10.90
CA SER A 48 -3.95 -1.62 -10.99
C SER A 48 -2.49 -1.90 -11.37
N ALA A 49 -2.09 -3.17 -11.55
CA ALA A 49 -0.73 -3.62 -11.80
C ALA A 49 0.27 -3.01 -10.81
N SER A 50 -0.01 -3.20 -9.50
CA SER A 50 0.68 -2.47 -8.44
C SER A 50 1.85 -3.22 -7.83
N LEU A 51 2.00 -4.53 -8.05
CA LEU A 51 3.16 -5.27 -7.58
C LEU A 51 4.42 -4.77 -8.29
N SER A 52 5.45 -4.48 -7.52
CA SER A 52 6.76 -4.06 -8.02
C SER A 52 7.83 -4.38 -6.98
N PHE A 53 9.06 -4.14 -7.33
CA PHE A 53 10.18 -4.02 -6.42
C PHE A 53 11.03 -2.85 -6.87
N ALA A 54 11.56 -2.06 -5.94
CA ALA A 54 12.52 -1.01 -6.24
C ALA A 54 13.54 -0.88 -5.11
N TYR A 55 14.82 -0.79 -5.47
CA TYR A 55 15.89 -0.39 -4.58
C TYR A 55 16.62 0.80 -5.18
N ILE A 56 16.38 2.00 -4.65
CA ILE A 56 16.91 3.26 -5.20
C ILE A 56 17.87 3.88 -4.17
N PRO A 57 19.18 3.62 -4.27
CA PRO A 57 20.16 4.03 -3.27
C PRO A 57 20.35 5.56 -3.16
N LEU A 58 20.07 6.29 -4.24
CA LEU A 58 20.23 7.76 -4.28
C LEU A 58 19.09 8.51 -3.61
N VAL A 59 17.92 7.89 -3.49
CA VAL A 59 16.78 8.47 -2.78
C VAL A 59 16.76 7.97 -1.35
N LYS A 60 16.86 8.87 -0.38
CA LYS A 60 16.87 8.52 1.04
C LYS A 60 15.60 9.00 1.73
N ILE A 61 15.05 8.16 2.58
CA ILE A 61 13.96 8.48 3.51
C ILE A 61 14.46 8.08 4.91
N ASN A 62 14.53 9.07 5.82
CA ASN A 62 15.09 8.88 7.17
C ASN A 62 16.50 8.23 7.13
N GLU A 63 17.37 8.78 6.29
CA GLU A 63 18.76 8.35 6.09
C GLU A 63 18.94 6.99 5.42
N MET A 64 17.88 6.18 5.27
CA MET A 64 17.90 4.88 4.60
C MET A 64 17.53 5.01 3.13
N PRO A 65 18.11 4.18 2.25
CA PRO A 65 17.76 4.19 0.83
C PRO A 65 16.30 3.76 0.63
N LEU A 66 15.68 4.27 -0.43
CA LEU A 66 14.33 3.88 -0.79
C LEU A 66 14.29 2.41 -1.20
N ILE A 67 13.51 1.61 -0.48
CA ILE A 67 13.12 0.25 -0.83
C ILE A 67 11.60 0.23 -0.92
N GLY A 68 11.07 -0.29 -2.02
CA GLY A 68 9.64 -0.40 -2.22
C GLY A 68 9.27 -1.76 -2.81
N TYR A 69 8.15 -2.31 -2.35
CA TYR A 69 7.63 -3.60 -2.78
C TYR A 69 6.36 -3.45 -3.64
N ARG A 70 5.98 -2.24 -3.94
CA ARG A 70 4.88 -1.88 -4.83
C ARG A 70 5.15 -0.57 -5.56
N MET A 71 4.29 -0.25 -6.50
CA MET A 71 4.30 1.03 -7.19
C MET A 71 4.10 2.20 -6.22
N ILE A 72 4.46 3.39 -6.66
CA ILE A 72 4.43 4.63 -5.87
C ILE A 72 3.03 4.93 -5.30
N PRO A 73 2.93 5.69 -4.19
CA PRO A 73 1.64 6.11 -3.63
C PRO A 73 0.71 6.75 -4.66
N ARG A 74 -0.57 6.47 -4.55
CA ARG A 74 -1.66 6.86 -5.46
C ARG A 74 -1.67 6.14 -6.82
N TRP A 75 -0.79 5.17 -7.03
CA TRP A 75 -0.81 4.36 -8.24
C TRP A 75 -2.06 3.50 -8.33
N ILE A 76 -2.45 2.87 -7.22
CA ILE A 76 -3.65 2.03 -7.13
C ILE A 76 -4.90 2.86 -7.43
N LEU A 77 -5.07 4.00 -6.75
CA LEU A 77 -6.19 4.90 -6.96
C LEU A 77 -6.32 5.37 -8.42
N LYS A 78 -5.21 5.79 -9.02
CA LYS A 78 -5.17 6.23 -10.43
C LYS A 78 -5.40 5.07 -11.40
N GLY A 79 -4.84 3.90 -11.10
CA GLY A 79 -5.03 2.68 -11.88
C GLY A 79 -6.50 2.28 -11.91
N MET A 80 -7.16 2.22 -10.76
CA MET A 80 -8.58 1.89 -10.66
C MET A 80 -9.47 2.94 -11.33
N LYS A 81 -9.16 4.23 -11.14
CA LYS A 81 -9.86 5.31 -11.88
C LYS A 81 -9.82 5.09 -13.39
N SER A 82 -8.66 4.74 -13.93
CA SER A 82 -8.47 4.52 -15.37
C SER A 82 -9.13 3.23 -15.85
N GLN A 83 -8.88 2.11 -15.17
CA GLN A 83 -9.35 0.78 -15.59
C GLN A 83 -10.88 0.66 -15.57
N LEU A 84 -11.50 1.18 -14.52
CA LEU A 84 -12.95 1.12 -14.34
C LEU A 84 -13.67 2.40 -14.79
N ARG A 85 -12.96 3.39 -15.36
CA ARG A 85 -13.52 4.69 -15.75
C ARG A 85 -14.30 5.36 -14.61
N LEU A 86 -13.78 5.21 -13.36
CA LEU A 86 -14.46 5.72 -12.18
C LEU A 86 -14.58 7.24 -12.21
N PRO A 87 -15.71 7.82 -11.79
CA PRO A 87 -15.85 9.24 -11.56
C PRO A 87 -15.13 9.66 -10.25
N LEU A 88 -13.91 9.14 -10.05
CA LEU A 88 -13.10 9.40 -8.86
C LEU A 88 -12.46 10.78 -8.96
N ARG A 89 -12.82 11.68 -8.04
CA ARG A 89 -12.25 13.01 -7.92
C ARG A 89 -11.15 13.07 -6.90
N PHE A 90 -10.18 13.95 -7.15
CA PHE A 90 -9.05 14.22 -6.26
C PHE A 90 -8.98 15.73 -6.03
N GLU A 91 -8.99 16.14 -4.78
CA GLU A 91 -8.84 17.55 -4.41
C GLU A 91 -7.71 17.72 -3.41
N LYS A 92 -6.98 18.85 -3.50
CA LYS A 92 -5.91 19.25 -2.57
C LYS A 92 -6.13 20.68 -2.15
N PHE A 93 -5.71 21.02 -0.95
CA PHE A 93 -5.95 22.31 -0.37
C PHE A 93 -4.64 22.94 0.11
N LYS A 94 -4.57 24.27 -0.02
CA LYS A 94 -3.48 25.08 0.56
C LYS A 94 -3.79 25.41 2.03
N SER A 95 -5.05 25.64 2.35
CA SER A 95 -5.56 25.97 3.67
C SER A 95 -6.17 24.73 4.34
N SER A 96 -5.86 24.54 5.64
CA SER A 96 -6.49 23.52 6.46
C SER A 96 -7.99 23.80 6.67
N ALA A 97 -8.38 25.07 6.73
CA ALA A 97 -9.78 25.47 6.87
C ALA A 97 -10.61 25.07 5.63
N ASP A 98 -10.13 25.39 4.41
CA ASP A 98 -10.80 25.01 3.17
C ASP A 98 -10.92 23.50 3.02
N GLY A 99 -9.84 22.78 3.34
CA GLY A 99 -9.82 21.33 3.27
C GLY A 99 -10.72 20.66 4.32
N ARG A 100 -10.97 21.31 5.46
CA ARG A 100 -11.95 20.89 6.45
C ARG A 100 -13.36 21.14 5.93
N GLN A 101 -13.66 22.39 5.55
CA GLN A 101 -14.97 22.77 5.03
C GLN A 101 -15.41 21.83 3.90
N ARG A 102 -14.52 21.57 2.94
CA ARG A 102 -14.83 20.67 1.82
C ARG A 102 -15.10 19.24 2.26
N LEU A 103 -14.36 18.71 3.23
CA LEU A 103 -14.61 17.39 3.81
C LEU A 103 -16.00 17.34 4.46
N ASP A 104 -16.33 18.35 5.27
CA ASP A 104 -17.61 18.45 5.97
C ASP A 104 -18.78 18.51 4.97
N GLU A 105 -18.67 19.32 3.91
CA GLU A 105 -19.67 19.42 2.84
C GLU A 105 -19.95 18.07 2.15
N LEU A 106 -18.90 17.27 1.89
CA LEU A 106 -19.05 15.95 1.27
C LEU A 106 -19.69 14.93 2.21
N LEU A 107 -19.33 14.96 3.48
CA LEU A 107 -19.94 14.11 4.51
C LEU A 107 -21.42 14.47 4.71
N ASP A 108 -21.78 15.76 4.69
CA ASP A 108 -23.18 16.26 4.78
C ASP A 108 -24.02 15.77 3.58
N GLN A 109 -23.39 15.55 2.43
CA GLN A 109 -24.02 14.92 1.26
C GLN A 109 -24.13 13.38 1.38
N GLY A 110 -23.73 12.79 2.50
CA GLY A 110 -23.71 11.35 2.72
C GLY A 110 -22.62 10.61 1.93
N ARG A 111 -21.54 11.28 1.54
CA ARG A 111 -20.44 10.68 0.75
C ARG A 111 -19.30 10.26 1.64
N PRO A 112 -18.88 8.99 1.64
CA PRO A 112 -17.64 8.59 2.27
C PRO A 112 -16.45 9.14 1.47
N VAL A 113 -15.44 9.66 2.19
CA VAL A 113 -14.31 10.38 1.60
C VAL A 113 -13.01 9.68 1.96
N GLY A 114 -12.26 9.25 0.97
CA GLY A 114 -10.88 8.78 1.14
C GLY A 114 -9.95 9.95 1.43
N LEU A 115 -9.07 9.78 2.41
CA LEU A 115 -8.13 10.80 2.85
C LEU A 115 -6.71 10.25 2.79
N GLN A 116 -5.75 11.11 2.46
CA GLN A 116 -4.33 10.84 2.70
C GLN A 116 -3.87 11.57 3.96
N SER A 117 -3.12 10.89 4.83
CA SER A 117 -2.72 11.39 6.15
C SER A 117 -1.33 10.92 6.55
N SER A 118 -0.82 11.48 7.65
CA SER A 118 0.39 11.00 8.35
C SER A 118 -0.02 10.12 9.52
N VAL A 119 0.51 8.90 9.58
CA VAL A 119 0.28 7.96 10.70
C VAL A 119 0.69 8.57 12.05
N PHE A 120 1.74 9.38 12.06
CA PHE A 120 2.28 9.96 13.30
C PHE A 120 1.26 10.77 14.10
N PHE A 121 0.32 11.45 13.43
CA PHE A 121 -0.68 12.31 14.06
C PHE A 121 -2.06 11.65 14.23
N LEU A 122 -2.17 10.33 14.03
CA LEU A 122 -3.40 9.59 14.24
C LEU A 122 -3.38 8.93 15.63
N PRO A 123 -4.09 9.46 16.62
CA PRO A 123 -3.96 9.03 18.02
C PRO A 123 -4.46 7.61 18.29
N TYR A 124 -5.30 7.06 17.43
CA TYR A 124 -5.78 5.69 17.53
C TYR A 124 -4.77 4.62 17.12
N PHE A 125 -3.65 5.01 16.49
CA PHE A 125 -2.51 4.10 16.33
C PHE A 125 -1.77 3.93 17.65
N PRO A 126 -1.35 2.71 18.02
CA PRO A 126 -0.43 2.48 19.13
C PRO A 126 0.87 3.29 18.96
N GLU A 127 1.45 3.76 20.05
CA GLU A 127 2.65 4.63 20.00
C GLU A 127 3.81 4.02 19.21
N ASN A 128 4.07 2.74 19.38
CA ASN A 128 5.11 2.00 18.68
C ASN A 128 4.86 1.85 17.17
N MET A 129 3.63 2.10 16.71
CA MET A 129 3.25 2.09 15.29
C MET A 129 3.16 3.50 14.69
N ARG A 130 3.32 4.56 15.51
CA ARG A 130 3.29 5.95 15.02
C ARG A 130 4.66 6.36 14.49
N PHE A 131 4.76 6.48 13.19
CA PHE A 131 5.97 6.96 12.52
C PHE A 131 5.62 7.96 11.41
N HIS A 132 6.60 8.77 11.01
CA HIS A 132 6.43 9.78 9.97
C HIS A 132 6.28 9.15 8.58
N PHE A 133 5.09 8.64 8.31
CA PHE A 133 4.67 8.15 7.00
C PHE A 133 3.45 8.93 6.54
N ASN A 134 3.63 9.77 5.51
CA ASN A 134 2.66 10.77 5.08
C ASN A 134 1.78 10.32 3.89
N ALA A 135 1.79 9.04 3.57
CA ALA A 135 1.01 8.47 2.46
C ALA A 135 0.00 7.40 2.92
N HIS A 136 -0.37 7.43 4.19
CA HIS A 136 -1.40 6.55 4.74
C HIS A 136 -2.78 6.95 4.25
N ASN A 137 -3.62 5.96 3.92
CA ASN A 137 -4.97 6.16 3.41
C ASN A 137 -6.01 5.63 4.40
N LEU A 138 -7.07 6.39 4.59
CA LEU A 138 -8.22 6.07 5.43
C LEU A 138 -9.50 6.67 4.86
N ILE A 139 -10.66 6.33 5.39
CA ILE A 139 -11.96 6.88 4.98
C ILE A 139 -12.59 7.62 6.16
N ALA A 140 -13.02 8.88 5.95
CA ALA A 140 -14.00 9.52 6.79
C ALA A 140 -15.40 9.25 6.20
N TYR A 141 -16.33 8.75 7.04
CA TYR A 141 -17.68 8.40 6.61
C TYR A 141 -18.77 9.10 7.42
N GLY A 142 -18.40 10.00 8.32
CA GLY A 142 -19.31 10.80 9.12
C GLY A 142 -18.59 11.65 10.15
N ARG A 143 -19.38 12.36 10.95
CA ARG A 143 -18.91 13.17 12.08
C ARG A 143 -19.92 13.19 13.22
N GLU A 144 -19.43 13.26 14.45
CA GLU A 144 -20.23 13.44 15.65
C GLU A 144 -19.51 14.43 16.58
N GLY A 145 -20.14 15.55 16.88
CA GLY A 145 -19.53 16.60 17.68
C GLY A 145 -18.21 17.10 17.09
N ASN A 146 -17.11 16.92 17.81
CA ASN A 146 -15.77 17.34 17.42
C ASN A 146 -14.90 16.19 16.91
N GLU A 147 -15.50 15.08 16.46
CA GLU A 147 -14.81 13.90 15.96
C GLU A 147 -15.32 13.47 14.59
N TYR A 148 -14.42 12.94 13.77
CA TYR A 148 -14.76 12.21 12.55
C TYR A 148 -14.89 10.72 12.82
N LEU A 149 -15.87 10.09 12.17
CA LEU A 149 -16.01 8.64 12.10
C LEU A 149 -15.09 8.11 11.02
N ILE A 150 -14.15 7.27 11.42
CA ILE A 150 -13.06 6.81 10.56
C ILE A 150 -13.16 5.30 10.32
N SER A 151 -13.04 4.91 9.06
CA SER A 151 -12.75 3.56 8.63
C SER A 151 -11.30 3.51 8.13
N ASP A 152 -10.42 3.01 8.95
CA ASP A 152 -9.02 2.78 8.60
C ASP A 152 -8.84 1.28 8.33
N PRO A 153 -8.51 0.88 7.08
CA PRO A 153 -8.52 -0.54 6.70
C PRO A 153 -7.50 -1.41 7.41
N VAL A 154 -6.47 -0.83 8.04
CA VAL A 154 -5.47 -1.62 8.76
C VAL A 154 -5.97 -2.11 10.14
N PHE A 155 -7.12 -1.61 10.60
CA PHE A 155 -7.76 -2.03 11.84
C PHE A 155 -8.96 -2.93 11.59
N ASN A 156 -9.33 -3.73 12.59
CA ASN A 156 -10.46 -4.66 12.51
C ASN A 156 -11.83 -4.01 12.75
N ALA A 157 -11.85 -2.79 13.28
CA ALA A 157 -13.07 -2.05 13.59
C ALA A 157 -12.94 -0.57 13.21
N PRO A 158 -14.07 0.11 12.93
CA PRO A 158 -14.06 1.55 12.73
C PRO A 158 -13.65 2.26 14.02
N THR A 159 -13.12 3.46 13.87
CA THR A 159 -12.63 4.28 14.99
C THR A 159 -13.08 5.73 14.86
N ARG A 160 -12.65 6.56 15.79
CA ARG A 160 -12.90 8.01 15.81
C ARG A 160 -11.56 8.75 15.82
N CYS A 161 -11.57 9.95 15.27
CA CYS A 161 -10.41 10.83 15.32
C CYS A 161 -10.88 12.26 15.59
N ALA A 162 -10.30 12.88 16.60
CA ALA A 162 -10.57 14.27 16.88
C ALA A 162 -10.25 15.16 15.68
N LEU A 163 -11.08 16.16 15.45
CA LEU A 163 -10.95 17.08 14.32
C LEU A 163 -9.56 17.71 14.24
N ALA A 164 -9.02 18.15 15.37
CA ALA A 164 -7.70 18.78 15.42
C ALA A 164 -6.58 17.82 14.98
N ASP A 165 -6.63 16.57 15.44
CA ASP A 165 -5.60 15.55 15.12
C ASP A 165 -5.69 15.13 13.65
N LEU A 166 -6.91 14.91 13.12
CA LEU A 166 -7.09 14.60 11.72
C LEU A 166 -6.58 15.74 10.83
N GLN A 167 -6.83 17.01 11.19
CA GLN A 167 -6.30 18.15 10.44
C GLN A 167 -4.77 18.20 10.48
N ARG A 168 -4.15 17.94 11.63
CA ARG A 168 -2.68 17.84 11.73
C ARG A 168 -2.15 16.73 10.85
N ALA A 169 -2.77 15.55 10.86
CA ALA A 169 -2.38 14.41 10.03
C ALA A 169 -2.49 14.70 8.52
N ARG A 170 -3.52 15.44 8.08
CA ARG A 170 -3.77 15.77 6.68
C ARG A 170 -2.89 16.89 6.13
N PHE A 171 -2.41 17.81 6.97
CA PHE A 171 -1.67 18.99 6.55
C PHE A 171 -0.21 19.03 7.03
N VAL A 172 0.32 17.88 7.45
CA VAL A 172 1.73 17.74 7.80
C VAL A 172 2.64 18.09 6.60
N ARG A 173 3.81 18.67 6.89
CA ARG A 173 4.84 18.99 5.89
C ARG A 173 5.85 17.83 5.77
N GLY A 174 6.66 17.85 4.72
CA GLY A 174 7.75 16.90 4.50
C GLY A 174 7.58 16.00 3.29
N ALA A 175 8.36 14.92 3.23
CA ALA A 175 8.30 13.94 2.15
C ALA A 175 6.90 13.31 2.07
N LEU A 176 6.39 13.13 0.85
CA LEU A 176 5.05 12.59 0.58
C LEU A 176 3.89 13.36 1.24
N ALA A 177 4.10 14.62 1.63
CA ALA A 177 3.10 15.44 2.33
C ALA A 177 1.71 15.32 1.68
N PRO A 178 0.63 15.07 2.47
CA PRO A 178 -0.71 14.86 1.96
C PRO A 178 -1.30 16.08 1.29
N LYS A 179 -0.99 17.28 1.80
CA LYS A 179 -1.53 18.57 1.33
C LYS A 179 -3.07 18.60 1.35
N GLY A 180 -3.65 18.01 2.40
CA GLY A 180 -5.09 17.90 2.57
C GLY A 180 -5.80 17.03 1.52
N LEU A 181 -5.08 16.16 0.79
CA LEU A 181 -5.65 15.33 -0.27
C LEU A 181 -6.87 14.57 0.21
N ILE A 182 -7.97 14.78 -0.50
CA ILE A 182 -9.18 13.97 -0.42
C ILE A 182 -9.47 13.34 -1.78
N TYR A 183 -10.19 12.23 -1.76
CA TYR A 183 -10.72 11.60 -2.98
C TYR A 183 -12.04 10.90 -2.67
N TYR A 184 -12.96 10.94 -3.62
CA TYR A 184 -14.31 10.41 -3.47
C TYR A 184 -14.91 10.09 -4.84
N ILE A 185 -15.94 9.26 -4.85
CA ILE A 185 -16.70 8.94 -6.06
C ILE A 185 -17.78 10.01 -6.25
N ASP A 186 -17.77 10.70 -7.40
CA ASP A 186 -18.64 11.82 -7.72
C ASP A 186 -19.53 11.49 -8.93
N GLY A 187 -20.58 10.73 -8.67
CA GLY A 187 -21.58 10.34 -9.67
C GLY A 187 -21.66 8.82 -9.85
N PRO A 188 -22.53 8.38 -10.76
CA PRO A 188 -22.79 6.97 -10.96
C PRO A 188 -21.53 6.23 -11.46
N VAL A 189 -21.25 5.07 -10.86
CA VAL A 189 -20.11 4.23 -11.26
C VAL A 189 -20.55 3.38 -12.46
N PRO A 190 -19.78 3.40 -13.57
CA PRO A 190 -20.06 2.56 -14.72
C PRO A 190 -20.01 1.07 -14.36
N LYS A 191 -20.92 0.27 -14.87
CA LYS A 191 -20.81 -1.19 -14.84
C LYS A 191 -19.74 -1.59 -15.85
N VAL A 192 -18.57 -1.97 -15.39
CA VAL A 192 -17.44 -2.40 -16.23
C VAL A 192 -17.25 -3.90 -16.04
N ASP A 193 -17.26 -4.65 -17.14
CA ASP A 193 -16.77 -6.02 -17.13
C ASP A 193 -15.25 -6.00 -16.93
N ILE A 194 -14.78 -6.59 -15.84
CA ILE A 194 -13.36 -6.62 -15.50
C ILE A 194 -12.59 -7.74 -16.19
N VAL A 195 -13.29 -8.78 -16.69
CA VAL A 195 -12.65 -9.98 -17.25
C VAL A 195 -11.70 -9.65 -18.41
N PRO A 196 -12.05 -8.78 -19.36
CA PRO A 196 -11.14 -8.39 -20.43
C PRO A 196 -9.90 -7.63 -19.97
N LEU A 197 -9.93 -7.05 -18.76
CA LEU A 197 -8.83 -6.25 -18.21
C LEU A 197 -7.75 -7.10 -17.52
N LEU A 198 -8.10 -8.31 -17.07
CA LEU A 198 -7.26 -9.15 -16.22
C LEU A 198 -5.93 -9.53 -16.89
N CYS A 199 -5.99 -10.05 -18.11
CA CYS A 199 -4.79 -10.45 -18.85
C CYS A 199 -3.84 -9.26 -19.09
N GLY A 200 -4.39 -8.10 -19.42
CA GLY A 200 -3.63 -6.87 -19.60
C GLY A 200 -2.91 -6.42 -18.33
N ALA A 201 -3.59 -6.50 -17.18
CA ALA A 201 -3.02 -6.15 -15.89
C ALA A 201 -1.88 -7.12 -15.49
N ILE A 202 -2.06 -8.43 -15.69
CA ILE A 202 -1.02 -9.44 -15.44
C ILE A 202 0.20 -9.18 -16.34
N LYS A 203 0.01 -8.97 -17.64
CA LYS A 203 1.10 -8.66 -18.59
C LYS A 203 1.86 -7.40 -18.19
N LYS A 204 1.15 -6.36 -17.77
CA LYS A 204 1.76 -5.11 -17.29
C LYS A 204 2.60 -5.35 -16.05
N ASN A 205 2.11 -6.16 -15.10
CA ASN A 205 2.87 -6.50 -13.90
C ASN A 205 4.11 -7.32 -14.22
N CYS A 206 4.00 -8.32 -15.12
CA CYS A 206 5.16 -9.07 -15.61
C CYS A 206 6.21 -8.15 -16.27
N PHE A 207 5.77 -7.16 -17.05
CA PHE A 207 6.66 -6.17 -17.65
C PHE A 207 7.39 -5.35 -16.57
N MET A 208 6.68 -4.90 -15.54
CA MET A 208 7.25 -4.13 -14.43
C MET A 208 8.33 -4.92 -13.67
N MET A 209 8.13 -6.23 -13.50
CA MET A 209 9.06 -7.09 -12.76
C MET A 209 10.25 -7.56 -13.62
N LEU A 210 10.10 -7.69 -14.95
CA LEU A 210 11.11 -8.30 -15.82
C LEU A 210 11.83 -7.32 -16.74
N HIS A 211 11.14 -6.29 -17.26
CA HIS A 211 11.57 -5.59 -18.48
C HIS A 211 11.67 -4.05 -18.34
N VAL A 212 11.40 -3.49 -17.17
CA VAL A 212 11.62 -2.05 -16.98
C VAL A 212 13.10 -1.74 -17.20
N PRO A 213 13.45 -0.78 -18.09
CA PRO A 213 14.84 -0.56 -18.52
C PRO A 213 15.66 0.24 -17.50
N VAL A 214 15.53 -0.13 -16.23
CA VAL A 214 16.31 0.46 -15.11
C VAL A 214 16.74 -0.65 -14.15
N PRO A 215 18.02 -0.69 -13.75
CA PRO A 215 18.59 -1.82 -13.00
C PRO A 215 18.13 -1.89 -11.53
N PHE A 216 17.40 -0.92 -11.05
CA PHE A 216 16.96 -0.81 -9.65
C PHE A 216 15.47 -1.14 -9.45
N VAL A 217 14.78 -1.63 -10.48
CA VAL A 217 13.35 -2.01 -10.45
C VAL A 217 13.17 -3.48 -10.82
N GLY A 218 12.13 -4.12 -10.25
CA GLY A 218 11.80 -5.52 -10.51
C GLY A 218 12.86 -6.52 -10.03
N CYS A 219 12.94 -7.68 -10.68
CA CYS A 219 13.93 -8.70 -10.35
C CYS A 219 15.39 -8.19 -10.45
N PRO A 220 15.78 -7.34 -11.43
CA PRO A 220 17.09 -6.71 -11.42
C PRO A 220 17.35 -5.87 -10.17
N GLY A 221 16.33 -5.18 -9.65
CA GLY A 221 16.42 -4.40 -8.40
C GLY A 221 16.67 -5.26 -7.17
N ILE A 222 16.04 -6.46 -7.09
CA ILE A 222 16.31 -7.44 -6.01
C ILE A 222 17.76 -7.86 -6.04
N ARG A 223 18.32 -8.19 -7.21
CA ARG A 223 19.75 -8.54 -7.37
C ARG A 223 20.68 -7.38 -7.00
N LEU A 224 20.26 -6.14 -7.31
CA LEU A 224 21.03 -4.95 -6.91
C LEU A 224 21.05 -4.80 -5.40
N LEU A 225 19.92 -5.02 -4.71
CA LEU A 225 19.87 -5.05 -3.25
C LEU A 225 20.76 -6.16 -2.68
N ALA A 226 20.71 -7.37 -3.25
CA ALA A 226 21.56 -8.50 -2.84
C ALA A 226 23.05 -8.13 -2.87
N ARG A 227 23.52 -7.57 -4.00
CA ARG A 227 24.92 -7.09 -4.12
C ARG A 227 25.25 -5.98 -3.12
N ARG A 228 24.28 -5.14 -2.77
CA ARG A 228 24.47 -4.10 -1.76
C ARG A 228 24.62 -4.68 -0.37
N VAL A 229 23.80 -5.65 0.01
CA VAL A 229 23.88 -6.34 1.30
C VAL A 229 25.26 -6.94 1.50
N LEU A 230 25.78 -7.65 0.52
CA LEU A 230 27.12 -8.27 0.59
C LEU A 230 28.25 -7.27 0.83
N LYS A 231 28.10 -6.01 0.39
CA LYS A 231 29.11 -4.95 0.49
C LYS A 231 28.98 -4.06 1.74
N LEU A 232 27.97 -4.29 2.60
CA LEU A 232 27.71 -3.42 3.75
C LEU A 232 28.91 -3.27 4.70
N PRO A 233 29.60 -4.34 5.15
CA PRO A 233 30.69 -4.23 6.11
C PRO A 233 31.89 -3.44 5.60
N ALA A 234 32.14 -3.50 4.28
CA ALA A 234 33.26 -2.78 3.65
C ALA A 234 33.01 -1.29 3.46
N GLN A 235 31.78 -0.83 3.63
CA GLN A 235 31.35 0.55 3.27
C GLN A 235 30.83 1.38 4.46
N LYS A 236 30.37 0.69 5.53
CA LYS A 236 29.70 1.33 6.68
C LYS A 236 30.06 0.59 7.97
N ASP A 237 29.83 1.28 9.08
CA ASP A 237 29.97 0.68 10.40
C ASP A 237 28.94 -0.42 10.66
N LEU A 238 29.14 -1.15 11.72
CA LEU A 238 28.29 -2.28 12.10
C LEU A 238 26.88 -1.82 12.48
N GLU A 239 26.74 -0.68 13.15
CA GLU A 239 25.45 -0.09 13.50
C GLU A 239 24.62 0.25 12.26
N TYR A 240 25.24 0.86 11.27
CA TYR A 240 24.58 1.11 9.99
C TYR A 240 24.16 -0.19 9.30
N THR A 241 24.97 -1.24 9.36
CA THR A 241 24.65 -2.54 8.78
C THR A 241 23.40 -3.14 9.42
N HIS A 242 23.30 -3.17 10.75
CA HIS A 242 22.11 -3.62 11.47
C HIS A 242 20.87 -2.79 11.12
N ARG A 243 21.01 -1.45 11.10
CA ARG A 243 19.91 -0.55 10.71
C ARG A 243 19.45 -0.78 9.27
N PHE A 244 20.38 -0.99 8.34
CA PHE A 244 20.05 -1.23 6.93
C PHE A 244 19.30 -2.55 6.75
N ILE A 245 19.76 -3.64 7.38
CA ILE A 245 19.09 -4.95 7.32
C ILE A 245 17.69 -4.84 7.95
N GLY A 246 17.57 -4.22 9.12
CA GLY A 246 16.28 -3.98 9.77
C GLY A 246 15.34 -3.11 8.92
N HIS A 247 15.89 -2.16 8.16
CA HIS A 247 15.09 -1.36 7.22
C HIS A 247 14.52 -2.20 6.08
N ILE A 248 15.27 -3.18 5.52
CA ILE A 248 14.73 -4.10 4.51
C ILE A 248 13.51 -4.85 5.06
N VAL A 249 13.66 -5.45 6.26
CA VAL A 249 12.58 -6.19 6.93
C VAL A 249 11.36 -5.31 7.15
N ARG A 250 11.57 -4.10 7.67
CA ARG A 250 10.50 -3.15 7.92
C ARG A 250 9.72 -2.81 6.65
N MET A 251 10.42 -2.53 5.57
CA MET A 251 9.80 -2.19 4.28
C MET A 251 9.05 -3.38 3.66
N GLN A 252 9.50 -4.60 3.96
CA GLN A 252 8.90 -5.83 3.46
C GLN A 252 7.66 -6.26 4.26
N GLU A 253 7.71 -6.18 5.61
CA GLU A 253 6.74 -6.85 6.47
C GLU A 253 5.87 -5.87 7.30
N GLU A 254 6.41 -4.71 7.71
CA GLU A 254 5.77 -3.91 8.75
C GLU A 254 4.94 -2.73 8.25
N ILE A 255 5.14 -2.27 7.01
CA ILE A 255 4.47 -1.07 6.51
C ILE A 255 3.22 -1.37 5.67
N GLY A 256 2.41 -2.33 6.10
CA GLY A 256 1.12 -2.63 5.47
C GLY A 256 1.25 -3.30 4.11
N THR A 257 2.07 -4.36 4.02
CA THR A 257 2.30 -5.11 2.78
C THR A 257 1.45 -6.37 2.66
N GLY A 258 0.77 -6.76 3.73
CA GLY A 258 0.11 -8.08 3.82
C GLY A 258 1.09 -9.24 3.89
N GLY A 259 2.36 -8.95 4.20
CA GLY A 259 3.46 -9.91 4.25
C GLY A 259 4.15 -10.15 2.90
N ALA A 260 5.43 -10.59 2.97
CA ALA A 260 6.26 -10.92 1.81
C ALA A 260 6.29 -9.79 0.73
N GLY A 261 6.19 -8.52 1.15
CA GLY A 261 6.18 -7.41 0.20
C GLY A 261 5.09 -7.53 -0.86
N PHE A 262 3.83 -7.74 -0.46
CA PHE A 262 2.64 -7.87 -1.32
C PHE A 262 2.53 -9.16 -2.15
N ARG A 263 3.46 -10.15 -2.01
CA ARG A 263 3.40 -11.37 -2.83
C ARG A 263 2.13 -12.17 -2.54
N PHE A 264 1.73 -12.28 -1.28
CA PHE A 264 0.49 -12.98 -0.90
C PHE A 264 -0.76 -12.28 -1.45
N LEU A 265 -0.79 -10.95 -1.41
CA LEU A 265 -1.90 -10.20 -1.98
C LEU A 265 -2.02 -10.39 -3.51
N TYR A 266 -0.89 -10.44 -4.21
CA TYR A 266 -0.87 -10.69 -5.64
C TYR A 266 -1.17 -12.16 -5.98
N ALA A 267 -0.77 -13.11 -5.14
CA ALA A 267 -1.16 -14.51 -5.27
C ALA A 267 -2.68 -14.68 -5.16
N ALA A 268 -3.32 -14.03 -4.18
CA ALA A 268 -4.78 -14.00 -4.06
C ALA A 268 -5.46 -13.41 -5.32
N TYR A 269 -4.91 -12.34 -5.90
CA TYR A 269 -5.39 -11.82 -7.19
C TYR A 269 -5.32 -12.86 -8.32
N LEU A 270 -4.22 -13.63 -8.41
CA LEU A 270 -4.10 -14.69 -9.43
C LEU A 270 -5.10 -15.82 -9.21
N GLN A 271 -5.45 -16.16 -7.96
CA GLN A 271 -6.51 -17.12 -7.65
C GLN A 271 -7.86 -16.65 -8.17
N GLU A 272 -8.23 -15.41 -7.90
CA GLU A 272 -9.47 -14.82 -8.41
C GLU A 272 -9.48 -14.79 -9.95
N CYS A 273 -8.36 -14.40 -10.57
CA CYS A 273 -8.21 -14.44 -12.04
C CYS A 273 -8.35 -15.83 -12.61
N SER A 274 -7.84 -16.86 -11.93
CA SER A 274 -7.97 -18.26 -12.35
C SER A 274 -9.43 -18.67 -12.52
N VAL A 275 -10.28 -18.28 -11.57
CA VAL A 275 -11.72 -18.56 -11.61
C VAL A 275 -12.40 -17.75 -12.73
N LEU A 276 -12.16 -16.44 -12.77
CA LEU A 276 -12.83 -15.54 -13.71
C LEU A 276 -12.46 -15.80 -15.18
N LEU A 277 -11.22 -16.22 -15.45
CA LEU A 277 -10.72 -16.54 -16.78
C LEU A 277 -10.87 -18.02 -17.14
N ASN A 278 -11.39 -18.85 -16.22
CA ASN A 278 -11.40 -20.32 -16.34
C ASN A 278 -10.02 -20.87 -16.76
N ASN A 279 -8.97 -20.39 -16.11
CA ASN A 279 -7.57 -20.71 -16.44
C ASN A 279 -6.87 -21.34 -15.22
N PRO A 280 -6.88 -22.69 -15.09
CA PRO A 280 -6.28 -23.38 -13.93
C PRO A 280 -4.77 -23.14 -13.80
N ARG A 281 -4.07 -22.77 -14.89
CA ARG A 281 -2.67 -22.45 -14.85
C ARG A 281 -2.35 -21.26 -13.94
N LEU A 282 -3.26 -20.28 -13.85
CA LEU A 282 -3.12 -19.14 -12.93
C LEU A 282 -3.22 -19.58 -11.47
N GLN A 283 -4.03 -20.62 -11.16
CA GLN A 283 -4.09 -21.20 -9.82
C GLN A 283 -2.75 -21.83 -9.42
N GLU A 284 -2.14 -22.61 -10.29
CA GLU A 284 -0.84 -23.22 -10.05
C GLU A 284 0.24 -22.14 -9.82
N LEU A 285 0.25 -21.10 -10.66
CA LEU A 285 1.20 -19.98 -10.53
C LEU A 285 0.95 -19.11 -9.30
N SER A 286 -0.29 -19.04 -8.81
CA SER A 286 -0.61 -18.42 -7.53
C SER A 286 0.01 -19.21 -6.37
N LEU A 287 -0.09 -20.53 -6.37
CA LEU A 287 0.53 -21.38 -5.35
C LEU A 287 2.06 -21.27 -5.40
N GLU A 288 2.65 -21.24 -6.60
CA GLU A 288 4.09 -21.01 -6.78
C GLU A 288 4.51 -19.64 -6.20
N LEU A 289 3.73 -18.58 -6.43
CA LEU A 289 4.01 -17.26 -5.86
C LEU A 289 3.84 -17.24 -4.34
N THR A 290 2.88 -17.98 -3.80
CA THR A 290 2.71 -18.13 -2.35
C THR A 290 3.95 -18.77 -1.73
N ALA A 291 4.47 -19.85 -2.32
CA ALA A 291 5.71 -20.48 -1.87
C ALA A 291 6.90 -19.52 -1.92
N ILE A 292 7.02 -18.72 -2.99
CA ILE A 292 8.04 -17.66 -3.07
C ILE A 292 7.84 -16.61 -1.95
N GLY A 293 6.59 -16.28 -1.63
CA GLY A 293 6.24 -15.40 -0.52
C GLY A 293 6.70 -15.95 0.83
N ASP A 294 6.57 -17.26 1.05
CA ASP A 294 7.08 -17.90 2.27
C ASP A 294 8.61 -17.82 2.36
N GLU A 295 9.32 -17.98 1.25
CA GLU A 295 10.79 -17.80 1.21
C GLU A 295 11.19 -16.33 1.46
N TRP A 296 10.41 -15.34 0.98
CA TRP A 296 10.61 -13.95 1.37
C TRP A 296 10.49 -13.75 2.88
N ARG A 297 9.53 -14.42 3.54
CA ARG A 297 9.38 -14.35 5.01
C ARG A 297 10.52 -15.05 5.73
N GLU A 298 11.05 -16.13 5.19
CA GLU A 298 12.24 -16.79 5.73
C GLU A 298 13.46 -15.86 5.66
N PHE A 299 13.69 -15.22 4.49
CA PHE A 299 14.69 -14.16 4.38
C PHE A 299 14.49 -13.06 5.44
N ALA A 300 13.26 -12.57 5.62
CA ALA A 300 12.96 -11.53 6.60
C ALA A 300 13.21 -11.99 8.04
N LEU A 301 12.99 -13.27 8.36
CA LEU A 301 13.25 -13.86 9.67
C LEU A 301 14.74 -13.83 10.00
N HIS A 302 15.60 -14.35 9.11
CA HIS A 302 17.06 -14.29 9.27
C HIS A 302 17.54 -12.84 9.38
N ALA A 303 17.12 -11.97 8.46
CA ALA A 303 17.46 -10.57 8.47
C ALA A 303 17.04 -9.85 9.77
N ALA A 304 15.83 -10.15 10.30
CA ALA A 304 15.35 -9.58 11.55
C ALA A 304 16.15 -10.05 12.77
N ARG A 305 16.56 -11.32 12.82
CA ARG A 305 17.38 -11.86 13.90
C ARG A 305 18.78 -11.25 13.88
N MET A 306 19.40 -11.17 12.71
CA MET A 306 20.70 -10.54 12.52
C MET A 306 20.67 -9.05 12.88
N SER A 307 19.65 -8.31 12.42
CA SER A 307 19.50 -6.88 12.70
C SER A 307 19.31 -6.56 14.20
N LYS A 308 18.81 -7.51 14.99
CA LYS A 308 18.61 -7.41 16.44
C LYS A 308 19.75 -8.04 17.26
N GLY A 309 20.82 -8.49 16.61
CA GLY A 309 21.95 -9.16 17.25
C GLY A 309 21.60 -10.51 17.92
N ARG A 310 20.53 -11.18 17.45
CA ARG A 310 20.11 -12.52 17.93
C ARG A 310 20.72 -13.65 17.13
N GLU A 311 21.27 -13.35 15.99
CA GLU A 311 22.09 -14.22 15.13
C GLU A 311 23.29 -13.41 14.65
N ASP A 312 24.40 -14.08 14.40
CA ASP A 312 25.59 -13.47 13.82
C ASP A 312 25.28 -12.95 12.40
N LEU A 313 25.97 -11.90 12.00
CA LEU A 313 25.80 -11.33 10.66
C LEU A 313 26.36 -12.27 9.59
N ASP A 314 25.48 -12.95 8.88
CA ASP A 314 25.78 -13.74 7.69
C ASP A 314 25.26 -13.03 6.43
N LEU A 315 26.04 -12.07 5.95
CA LEU A 315 25.68 -11.31 4.75
C LEU A 315 25.75 -12.14 3.46
N PRO A 316 26.69 -13.11 3.31
CA PRO A 316 26.64 -14.11 2.24
C PRO A 316 25.32 -14.89 2.19
N LEU A 317 24.78 -15.35 3.31
CA LEU A 317 23.48 -16.01 3.38
C LEU A 317 22.36 -15.09 2.86
N LEU A 318 22.26 -13.87 3.39
CA LEU A 318 21.23 -12.92 2.94
C LEU A 318 21.37 -12.58 1.46
N HIS A 319 22.60 -12.46 0.94
CA HIS A 319 22.88 -12.27 -0.47
C HIS A 319 22.38 -13.44 -1.33
N GLY A 320 22.66 -14.68 -0.89
CA GLY A 320 22.21 -15.91 -1.55
C GLY A 320 20.68 -15.95 -1.64
N LEU A 321 20.00 -15.83 -0.50
CA LEU A 321 18.53 -15.84 -0.43
C LEU A 321 17.89 -14.80 -1.35
N LEU A 322 18.40 -13.56 -1.38
CA LEU A 322 17.87 -12.53 -2.28
C LEU A 322 18.07 -12.83 -3.77
N ASN A 323 19.19 -13.45 -4.16
CA ASN A 323 19.41 -13.86 -5.54
C ASN A 323 18.49 -15.03 -5.94
N ASP A 324 18.32 -16.02 -5.07
CA ASP A 324 17.41 -17.14 -5.31
C ASP A 324 15.97 -16.66 -5.47
N LEU A 325 15.52 -15.72 -4.62
CA LEU A 325 14.22 -15.07 -4.75
C LEU A 325 14.09 -14.34 -6.08
N ALA A 326 15.11 -13.59 -6.51
CA ALA A 326 15.09 -12.89 -7.80
C ALA A 326 15.00 -13.85 -8.99
N ASP A 327 15.65 -15.03 -8.92
CA ASP A 327 15.64 -16.06 -9.96
C ASP A 327 14.27 -16.74 -10.04
N LYS A 328 13.70 -17.13 -8.89
CA LYS A 328 12.39 -17.74 -8.79
C LYS A 328 11.30 -16.79 -9.29
N GLU A 329 11.29 -15.52 -8.83
CA GLU A 329 10.36 -14.51 -9.32
C GLU A 329 10.50 -14.27 -10.82
N SER A 330 11.73 -14.13 -11.34
CA SER A 330 11.96 -13.98 -12.78
C SER A 330 11.38 -15.15 -13.58
N THR A 331 11.52 -16.36 -13.08
CA THR A 331 10.97 -17.57 -13.70
C THR A 331 9.46 -17.58 -13.65
N LEU A 332 8.87 -17.26 -12.49
CA LEU A 332 7.42 -17.16 -12.30
C LEU A 332 6.78 -16.13 -13.27
N TYR A 333 7.32 -14.90 -13.32
CA TYR A 333 6.73 -13.87 -14.19
C TYR A 333 6.87 -14.20 -15.68
N LYS A 334 7.89 -14.93 -16.11
CA LYS A 334 8.00 -15.49 -17.47
C LYS A 334 6.90 -16.52 -17.75
N LYS A 335 6.60 -17.39 -16.78
CA LYS A 335 5.49 -18.36 -16.87
C LYS A 335 4.14 -17.65 -16.92
N LEU A 336 3.92 -16.66 -16.03
CA LEU A 336 2.70 -15.84 -15.99
C LEU A 336 2.45 -15.12 -17.33
N LYS A 337 3.48 -14.53 -17.92
CA LYS A 337 3.36 -13.85 -19.21
C LYS A 337 2.92 -14.79 -20.34
N LYS A 338 3.27 -16.08 -20.24
CA LYS A 338 2.88 -17.09 -21.24
C LYS A 338 1.48 -17.69 -20.98
N ALA A 339 0.99 -17.57 -19.73
CA ALA A 339 -0.29 -18.13 -19.32
C ALA A 339 -1.49 -17.24 -19.69
N VAL A 340 -1.27 -15.95 -20.09
CA VAL A 340 -2.31 -14.96 -20.37
C VAL A 340 -2.15 -14.27 -21.73
#